data_6fd9ec4f9621d3d8810f2d06e78a7e8e
#
_entry.id   6fd9ec4f9621d3d8810f2d06e78a7e8e
#
_cell.length_a   1.000
_cell.length_b   1.000
_cell.length_c   1.000
_cell.angle_alpha   90.00
_cell.angle_beta   90.00
_cell.angle_gamma   90.00
#
_symmetry.space_group_name_H-M   'P 1'
#
loop_
_entity.id
_entity.type
_entity.pdbx_description
1 polymer ?
#
loop_
_entity_poly.entity_id
_entity_poly.type
_entity_poly.pdbx_seq_one_letter_code
_entity_poly.pdbx_strand_id
1 'polypeptide(L)'
;MTRHAQPALVRSLAVAVSLAAVVGATLTWAPSASATTNNPDRTAAPIIAGTEVGVPGGSCTVGAVLSAKGFRSQLKQYQRATRWVVLAKHCAPLQAPVQLDGATVGNVVWQSAESDLELAVVPPLACTRARAATGSCDQSVATWTPRASGRVFNRVGGVVARAAVTGIGKPDADPFCTSGAASGLLCSWTATRVPAASRPGVQHLAAARGGTGAGIEPGDAGGPVISATNRLYGIVSSSTTRAATGATSTTGSTVLLYTPARQVLSELFRYRLAPAS
;
A
#
# COMPACT_ATOMS: atom_id res chain seq x y z
N MET A 1 91.31 -2.10 42.81
CA MET A 1 91.31 -3.32 43.66
C MET A 1 90.32 -3.02 44.80
N THR A 2 89.48 -3.92 45.11
CA THR A 2 88.54 -4.14 46.21
C THR A 2 87.07 -4.13 45.79
N ARG A 3 86.58 -5.32 45.77
CA ARG A 3 85.13 -5.67 45.61
C ARG A 3 84.38 -5.39 46.88
N HIS A 4 83.24 -4.79 46.78
CA HIS A 4 82.24 -4.81 47.85
C HIS A 4 80.97 -5.48 47.35
N ALA A 5 80.61 -6.59 47.99
CA ALA A 5 79.41 -7.33 47.81
C ALA A 5 78.21 -6.60 48.54
N GLN A 6 77.10 -6.52 47.88
CA GLN A 6 75.88 -6.10 48.51
C GLN A 6 74.95 -7.29 48.77
N PRO A 7 74.21 -7.30 49.88
CA PRO A 7 73.26 -8.39 50.17
C PRO A 7 71.88 -8.17 49.51
N ALA A 8 71.29 -9.27 49.10
CA ALA A 8 69.95 -9.34 48.50
C ALA A 8 68.86 -9.07 49.54
N LEU A 9 67.98 -8.12 49.23
CA LEU A 9 66.74 -7.86 49.95
C LEU A 9 65.61 -8.62 49.27
N VAL A 10 65.10 -9.66 49.88
CA VAL A 10 63.89 -10.38 49.48
C VAL A 10 62.69 -9.50 49.79
N ARG A 11 62.02 -8.98 48.75
CA ARG A 11 60.72 -8.34 48.89
C ARG A 11 59.61 -9.31 48.52
N SER A 12 58.83 -9.71 49.53
CA SER A 12 57.61 -10.49 49.37
C SER A 12 56.57 -9.69 48.62
N LEU A 13 56.18 -10.12 47.40
CA LEU A 13 55.04 -9.59 46.69
C LEU A 13 53.77 -10.25 47.23
N ALA A 14 52.95 -9.48 47.89
CA ALA A 14 51.56 -9.82 48.18
C ALA A 14 50.76 -9.66 46.90
N VAL A 15 50.27 -10.78 46.33
CA VAL A 15 49.33 -10.78 45.21
C VAL A 15 47.94 -10.50 45.74
N ALA A 16 47.47 -9.29 45.54
CA ALA A 16 46.06 -8.94 45.74
C ALA A 16 45.25 -9.43 44.54
N VAL A 17 44.50 -10.49 44.75
CA VAL A 17 43.52 -10.98 43.77
C VAL A 17 42.30 -10.07 43.83
N SER A 18 42.18 -9.14 42.89
CA SER A 18 40.98 -8.33 42.68
C SER A 18 39.95 -9.16 41.91
N LEU A 19 38.91 -9.66 42.61
CA LEU A 19 37.72 -10.18 41.95
C LEU A 19 36.99 -9.01 41.25
N ALA A 20 37.17 -8.90 39.95
CA ALA A 20 36.32 -8.06 39.12
C ALA A 20 35.00 -8.79 38.91
N ALA A 21 33.94 -8.35 39.62
CA ALA A 21 32.57 -8.79 39.36
C ALA A 21 32.16 -8.25 37.97
N VAL A 22 32.18 -9.14 36.97
CA VAL A 22 31.57 -8.86 35.65
C VAL A 22 30.07 -8.89 35.84
N VAL A 23 29.46 -7.71 36.02
CA VAL A 23 28.03 -7.52 35.91
C VAL A 23 27.69 -7.67 34.41
N GLY A 24 27.33 -8.88 34.02
CA GLY A 24 26.79 -9.18 32.71
C GLY A 24 25.43 -8.48 32.54
N ALA A 25 25.42 -7.30 31.91
CA ALA A 25 24.19 -6.70 31.43
C ALA A 25 23.66 -7.59 30.29
N THR A 26 22.76 -8.53 30.63
CA THR A 26 21.95 -9.22 29.65
C THR A 26 21.03 -8.19 29.03
N LEU A 27 21.43 -7.69 27.85
CA LEU A 27 20.50 -6.98 26.96
C LEU A 27 19.42 -7.99 26.58
N THR A 28 18.34 -8.01 27.35
CA THR A 28 17.10 -8.65 26.91
C THR A 28 16.61 -7.81 25.74
N TRP A 29 16.82 -8.31 24.53
CA TRP A 29 16.04 -7.86 23.38
C TRP A 29 14.59 -8.23 23.70
N ALA A 30 13.85 -7.24 24.23
CA ALA A 30 12.40 -7.32 24.22
C ALA A 30 12.02 -7.40 22.73
N PRO A 31 11.31 -8.45 22.27
CA PRO A 31 10.71 -8.41 20.96
C PRO A 31 9.84 -7.16 20.94
N SER A 32 10.10 -6.26 20.00
CA SER A 32 9.21 -5.15 19.72
C SER A 32 7.85 -5.79 19.49
N ALA A 33 6.93 -5.60 20.43
CA ALA A 33 5.55 -5.96 20.23
C ALA A 33 5.12 -5.14 19.01
N SER A 34 5.14 -5.76 17.83
CA SER A 34 4.44 -5.26 16.68
C SER A 34 3.02 -5.07 17.16
N ALA A 35 2.60 -3.81 17.35
CA ALA A 35 1.22 -3.50 17.59
C ALA A 35 0.49 -4.25 16.48
N THR A 36 -0.29 -5.26 16.84
CA THR A 36 -1.24 -5.92 15.97
C THR A 36 -2.24 -4.82 15.63
N THR A 37 -1.86 -4.01 14.65
CA THR A 37 -2.81 -3.16 14.00
C THR A 37 -3.88 -4.11 13.49
N ASN A 38 -5.15 -3.84 13.77
CA ASN A 38 -6.31 -4.49 13.14
C ASN A 38 -6.27 -4.20 11.62
N ASN A 39 -5.18 -4.58 10.99
CA ASN A 39 -4.99 -4.43 9.57
C ASN A 39 -5.46 -5.74 8.93
N PRO A 40 -6.57 -5.73 8.22
CA PRO A 40 -7.07 -6.93 7.56
C PRO A 40 -6.02 -7.40 6.54
N ASP A 41 -5.99 -8.70 6.29
CA ASP A 41 -5.15 -9.29 5.27
C ASP A 41 -5.40 -8.59 3.92
N ARG A 42 -4.37 -7.89 3.44
CA ARG A 42 -4.40 -7.14 2.19
C ARG A 42 -3.89 -7.93 0.99
N THR A 43 -3.47 -9.17 1.20
CA THR A 43 -2.99 -10.07 0.14
C THR A 43 -4.06 -11.08 -0.28
N ALA A 44 -5.22 -11.10 0.39
CA ALA A 44 -6.28 -12.07 0.14
C ALA A 44 -7.32 -11.63 -0.90
N ALA A 45 -7.82 -12.59 -1.67
CA ALA A 45 -8.97 -12.39 -2.56
C ALA A 45 -10.29 -12.17 -1.76
N PRO A 46 -11.27 -11.47 -2.35
CA PRO A 46 -11.22 -10.77 -3.63
C PRO A 46 -10.36 -9.51 -3.55
N ILE A 47 -9.71 -9.17 -4.67
CA ILE A 47 -8.96 -7.92 -4.83
C ILE A 47 -9.93 -6.74 -4.66
N ILE A 48 -9.56 -5.78 -3.82
CA ILE A 48 -10.31 -4.54 -3.58
C ILE A 48 -9.36 -3.35 -3.57
N ALA A 49 -9.85 -2.14 -3.54
CA ALA A 49 -8.99 -0.98 -3.34
C ALA A 49 -8.29 -1.06 -1.97
N GLY A 50 -6.97 -0.89 -1.96
CA GLY A 50 -6.11 -1.11 -0.79
C GLY A 50 -5.51 -2.53 -0.70
N THR A 51 -5.80 -3.43 -1.65
CA THR A 51 -5.15 -4.75 -1.75
C THR A 51 -3.72 -4.59 -2.23
N GLU A 52 -2.78 -5.32 -1.63
CA GLU A 52 -1.41 -5.44 -2.10
C GLU A 52 -1.36 -6.35 -3.34
N VAL A 53 -0.62 -5.93 -4.35
CA VAL A 53 -0.32 -6.73 -5.53
C VAL A 53 1.17 -6.73 -5.79
N GLY A 54 1.72 -7.90 -6.08
CA GLY A 54 3.08 -8.08 -6.54
C GLY A 54 3.19 -7.67 -8.01
N VAL A 55 4.26 -6.93 -8.32
CA VAL A 55 4.62 -6.49 -9.67
C VAL A 55 6.13 -6.70 -9.88
N PRO A 56 6.64 -6.74 -11.12
CA PRO A 56 8.07 -6.78 -11.34
C PRO A 56 8.77 -5.60 -10.67
N GLY A 57 9.63 -5.89 -9.68
CA GLY A 57 10.37 -4.86 -8.93
C GLY A 57 9.82 -4.56 -7.54
N GLY A 58 8.74 -5.19 -7.09
CA GLY A 58 8.24 -5.01 -5.73
C GLY A 58 6.75 -5.24 -5.57
N SER A 59 6.12 -4.43 -4.72
CA SER A 59 4.67 -4.43 -4.54
C SER A 59 4.08 -3.04 -4.73
N CYS A 60 2.81 -3.01 -5.09
CA CYS A 60 2.00 -1.81 -5.18
C CYS A 60 0.61 -2.05 -4.58
N THR A 61 -0.15 -1.01 -4.40
CA THR A 61 -1.51 -1.07 -3.85
C THR A 61 -2.55 -0.83 -4.94
N VAL A 62 -3.61 -1.62 -4.96
CA VAL A 62 -4.75 -1.39 -5.85
C VAL A 62 -5.53 -0.15 -5.43
N GLY A 63 -5.72 0.80 -6.34
CA GLY A 63 -6.41 2.06 -6.06
C GLY A 63 -7.91 2.01 -6.30
N ALA A 64 -8.33 1.32 -7.35
CA ALA A 64 -9.73 1.14 -7.67
C ALA A 64 -9.96 -0.15 -8.45
N VAL A 65 -11.16 -0.70 -8.31
CA VAL A 65 -11.63 -1.80 -9.14
C VAL A 65 -12.71 -1.30 -10.09
N LEU A 66 -12.53 -1.59 -11.37
CA LEU A 66 -13.40 -1.14 -12.45
C LEU A 66 -14.07 -2.31 -13.17
N SER A 67 -15.20 -2.04 -13.78
CA SER A 67 -15.88 -2.91 -14.74
C SER A 67 -16.09 -2.17 -16.06
N ALA A 68 -16.08 -2.89 -17.19
CA ALA A 68 -16.29 -2.28 -18.48
C ALA A 68 -17.73 -1.78 -18.64
N LYS A 69 -17.90 -0.63 -19.31
CA LYS A 69 -19.18 -0.11 -19.78
C LYS A 69 -19.55 -0.72 -21.13
N GLY A 70 -20.81 -0.59 -21.47
CA GLY A 70 -21.33 -0.94 -22.79
C GLY A 70 -21.98 -2.32 -22.85
N PHE A 71 -22.86 -2.49 -23.81
CA PHE A 71 -23.69 -3.66 -23.98
C PHE A 71 -22.86 -4.96 -24.18
N ARG A 72 -21.83 -4.88 -25.02
CA ARG A 72 -20.98 -6.06 -25.33
C ARG A 72 -20.31 -6.68 -24.09
N SER A 73 -19.96 -5.85 -23.09
CA SER A 73 -19.37 -6.33 -21.84
C SER A 73 -20.37 -7.04 -20.93
N GLN A 74 -21.66 -7.00 -21.25
CA GLN A 74 -22.75 -7.64 -20.51
C GLN A 74 -23.27 -8.92 -21.18
N LEU A 75 -22.86 -9.23 -22.41
CA LEU A 75 -23.40 -10.36 -23.17
C LEU A 75 -22.94 -11.72 -22.63
N LYS A 76 -21.65 -11.83 -22.31
CA LYS A 76 -21.09 -13.11 -21.84
C LYS A 76 -20.79 -13.02 -20.35
N GLN A 77 -21.06 -14.10 -19.62
CA GLN A 77 -20.79 -14.15 -18.18
C GLN A 77 -19.32 -13.90 -17.84
N TYR A 78 -18.38 -14.43 -18.64
CA TYR A 78 -16.96 -14.13 -18.53
C TYR A 78 -16.68 -12.63 -18.55
N GLN A 79 -17.24 -11.90 -19.52
CA GLN A 79 -17.04 -10.46 -19.67
C GLN A 79 -17.64 -9.68 -18.49
N ARG A 80 -18.84 -10.10 -18.01
CA ARG A 80 -19.46 -9.50 -16.82
C ARG A 80 -18.65 -9.70 -15.56
N ALA A 81 -17.94 -10.82 -15.45
CA ALA A 81 -17.14 -11.19 -14.31
C ALA A 81 -15.67 -10.66 -14.39
N THR A 82 -15.22 -10.26 -15.59
CA THR A 82 -13.90 -9.62 -15.74
C THR A 82 -13.86 -8.29 -14.99
N ARG A 83 -12.75 -8.03 -14.32
CA ARG A 83 -12.49 -6.77 -13.62
C ARG A 83 -11.19 -6.16 -14.11
N TRP A 84 -11.04 -4.89 -13.84
CA TRP A 84 -9.82 -4.14 -14.08
C TRP A 84 -9.42 -3.44 -12.79
N VAL A 85 -8.15 -3.43 -12.49
CA VAL A 85 -7.60 -2.72 -11.33
C VAL A 85 -6.76 -1.54 -11.80
N VAL A 86 -6.89 -0.42 -11.10
CA VAL A 86 -6.11 0.79 -11.34
C VAL A 86 -4.94 0.80 -10.37
N LEU A 87 -3.74 1.05 -10.90
CA LEU A 87 -2.49 1.18 -10.16
C LEU A 87 -1.81 2.50 -10.54
N ALA A 88 -0.71 2.84 -9.88
CA ALA A 88 0.16 3.92 -10.36
C ALA A 88 1.02 3.41 -11.53
N LYS A 89 1.22 4.23 -12.57
CA LYS A 89 1.95 3.87 -13.80
C LYS A 89 3.38 3.37 -13.55
N HIS A 90 4.02 3.90 -12.52
CA HIS A 90 5.39 3.52 -12.18
C HIS A 90 5.49 2.17 -11.43
N CYS A 91 4.37 1.52 -11.14
CA CYS A 91 4.33 0.21 -10.50
C CYS A 91 4.87 -0.90 -11.42
N ALA A 92 4.45 -0.91 -12.69
CA ALA A 92 4.86 -1.98 -13.60
C ALA A 92 4.89 -1.53 -15.05
N PRO A 93 5.72 -2.14 -15.92
CA PRO A 93 5.68 -1.88 -17.35
C PRO A 93 4.43 -2.50 -17.99
N LEU A 94 4.10 -2.03 -19.19
CA LEU A 94 3.02 -2.62 -20.00
C LEU A 94 3.27 -4.12 -20.20
N GLN A 95 2.21 -4.93 -20.15
CA GLN A 95 2.21 -6.41 -20.22
C GLN A 95 2.76 -7.12 -18.97
N ALA A 96 3.27 -6.41 -17.98
CA ALA A 96 3.78 -7.01 -16.76
C ALA A 96 2.69 -7.84 -16.04
N PRO A 97 3.05 -8.97 -15.43
CA PRO A 97 2.14 -9.75 -14.61
C PRO A 97 1.82 -9.01 -13.31
N VAL A 98 0.58 -9.09 -12.90
CA VAL A 98 0.10 -8.66 -11.58
C VAL A 98 -0.18 -9.91 -10.76
N GLN A 99 0.36 -9.98 -9.56
CA GLN A 99 0.30 -11.15 -8.69
C GLN A 99 -0.48 -10.82 -7.40
N LEU A 100 -1.19 -11.80 -6.89
CA LEU A 100 -1.81 -11.79 -5.57
C LEU A 100 -1.27 -13.01 -4.81
N ASP A 101 -0.64 -12.78 -3.68
CA ASP A 101 0.02 -13.85 -2.90
C ASP A 101 0.89 -14.78 -3.78
N GLY A 102 1.75 -14.17 -4.61
CA GLY A 102 2.65 -14.88 -5.53
C GLY A 102 1.99 -15.50 -6.77
N ALA A 103 0.67 -15.60 -6.83
CA ALA A 103 -0.04 -16.16 -7.98
C ALA A 103 -0.40 -15.06 -8.99
N THR A 104 -0.09 -15.26 -10.27
CA THR A 104 -0.50 -14.34 -11.34
C THR A 104 -2.02 -14.31 -11.46
N VAL A 105 -2.59 -13.10 -11.29
CA VAL A 105 -4.03 -12.87 -11.37
C VAL A 105 -4.45 -12.01 -12.55
N GLY A 106 -3.49 -11.39 -13.22
CA GLY A 106 -3.76 -10.52 -14.37
C GLY A 106 -2.47 -9.95 -14.95
N ASN A 107 -2.62 -8.98 -15.84
CA ASN A 107 -1.49 -8.24 -16.43
C ASN A 107 -1.88 -6.80 -16.76
N VAL A 108 -0.90 -5.91 -16.80
CA VAL A 108 -1.05 -4.51 -17.19
C VAL A 108 -1.38 -4.43 -18.68
N VAL A 109 -2.49 -3.77 -19.02
CA VAL A 109 -2.99 -3.68 -20.42
C VAL A 109 -2.99 -2.26 -20.97
N TRP A 110 -2.82 -1.26 -20.12
CA TRP A 110 -2.81 0.14 -20.52
C TRP A 110 -2.06 1.00 -19.51
N GLN A 111 -1.41 2.04 -20.02
CA GLN A 111 -0.77 3.09 -19.22
C GLN A 111 -1.13 4.47 -19.77
N SER A 112 -1.31 5.44 -18.87
CA SER A 112 -1.56 6.83 -19.25
C SER A 112 -0.35 7.47 -19.90
N ALA A 113 -0.57 8.32 -20.89
CA ALA A 113 0.44 9.20 -21.46
C ALA A 113 0.75 10.40 -20.55
N GLU A 114 -0.23 10.86 -19.77
CA GLU A 114 -0.18 12.13 -19.05
C GLU A 114 -0.13 11.95 -17.53
N SER A 115 -0.96 11.05 -17.01
CA SER A 115 -1.10 10.80 -15.56
C SER A 115 -0.24 9.63 -15.09
N ASP A 116 -0.03 9.54 -13.79
CA ASP A 116 0.61 8.38 -13.17
C ASP A 116 -0.42 7.26 -12.92
N LEU A 117 -0.97 6.73 -14.02
CA LEU A 117 -2.02 5.71 -13.99
C LEU A 117 -1.71 4.55 -14.92
N GLU A 118 -2.02 3.35 -14.46
CA GLU A 118 -2.08 2.15 -15.29
C GLU A 118 -3.31 1.31 -14.98
N LEU A 119 -3.66 0.46 -15.92
CA LEU A 119 -4.81 -0.44 -15.83
C LEU A 119 -4.35 -1.87 -16.07
N ALA A 120 -4.64 -2.75 -15.12
CA ALA A 120 -4.41 -4.16 -15.28
C ALA A 120 -5.75 -4.91 -15.39
N VAL A 121 -5.83 -5.86 -16.32
CA VAL A 121 -6.98 -6.76 -16.44
C VAL A 121 -6.85 -7.91 -15.46
N VAL A 122 -7.95 -8.24 -14.80
CA VAL A 122 -8.07 -9.38 -13.86
C VAL A 122 -9.18 -10.31 -14.39
N PRO A 123 -8.82 -11.36 -15.12
CA PRO A 123 -9.77 -12.36 -15.60
C PRO A 123 -10.50 -13.04 -14.44
N PRO A 124 -11.77 -13.43 -14.63
CA PRO A 124 -12.53 -14.13 -13.60
C PRO A 124 -12.02 -15.57 -13.41
N LEU A 125 -12.43 -16.18 -12.31
CA LEU A 125 -12.21 -17.60 -12.06
C LEU A 125 -13.34 -18.42 -12.69
N ALA A 126 -12.97 -19.44 -13.45
CA ALA A 126 -13.92 -20.45 -13.88
C ALA A 126 -14.38 -21.34 -12.71
N CYS A 127 -15.62 -21.76 -12.73
CA CYS A 127 -16.08 -22.84 -11.88
C CYS A 127 -15.44 -24.15 -12.35
N THR A 128 -14.68 -24.80 -11.46
CA THR A 128 -14.09 -26.12 -11.70
C THR A 128 -14.70 -27.15 -10.74
N ARG A 129 -14.55 -28.43 -11.04
CA ARG A 129 -15.03 -29.51 -10.17
C ARG A 129 -14.46 -29.39 -8.74
N ALA A 130 -13.17 -29.10 -8.61
CA ALA A 130 -12.53 -28.94 -7.31
C ALA A 130 -13.14 -27.77 -6.50
N ARG A 131 -13.43 -26.66 -7.18
CA ARG A 131 -14.07 -25.51 -6.56
C ARG A 131 -15.53 -25.77 -6.20
N ALA A 132 -16.27 -26.50 -7.03
CA ALA A 132 -17.62 -26.90 -6.71
C ALA A 132 -17.67 -27.83 -5.49
N ALA A 133 -16.71 -28.72 -5.34
CA ALA A 133 -16.59 -29.60 -4.16
C ALA A 133 -16.37 -28.82 -2.86
N THR A 134 -15.76 -27.62 -2.91
CA THR A 134 -15.63 -26.72 -1.77
C THR A 134 -16.85 -25.82 -1.54
N GLY A 135 -17.92 -25.98 -2.34
CA GLY A 135 -19.15 -25.19 -2.23
C GLY A 135 -19.06 -23.78 -2.81
N SER A 136 -17.99 -23.46 -3.52
CA SER A 136 -17.76 -22.10 -4.05
C SER A 136 -18.37 -21.84 -5.43
N CYS A 137 -18.92 -22.86 -6.11
CA CYS A 137 -19.62 -22.72 -7.39
C CYS A 137 -20.53 -23.92 -7.69
N ASP A 138 -21.55 -23.70 -8.51
CA ASP A 138 -22.45 -24.74 -9.01
C ASP A 138 -21.84 -25.45 -10.24
N GLN A 139 -21.82 -26.76 -10.24
CA GLN A 139 -21.30 -27.56 -11.35
C GLN A 139 -22.27 -27.66 -12.56
N SER A 140 -23.56 -27.41 -12.36
CA SER A 140 -24.57 -27.53 -13.39
C SER A 140 -24.47 -26.47 -14.49
N VAL A 141 -23.83 -25.32 -14.16
CA VAL A 141 -23.66 -24.20 -15.09
C VAL A 141 -22.21 -23.71 -15.03
N ALA A 142 -21.58 -23.53 -16.19
CA ALA A 142 -20.26 -22.89 -16.27
C ALA A 142 -20.35 -21.46 -15.76
N THR A 143 -20.03 -21.25 -14.48
CA THR A 143 -20.09 -19.94 -13.84
C THR A 143 -18.72 -19.30 -13.77
N TRP A 144 -18.71 -17.96 -13.88
CA TRP A 144 -17.50 -17.14 -13.81
C TRP A 144 -17.59 -16.23 -12.61
N THR A 145 -16.67 -16.38 -11.65
CA THR A 145 -16.63 -15.58 -10.42
C THR A 145 -15.61 -14.45 -10.56
N PRO A 146 -15.99 -13.18 -10.31
CA PRO A 146 -15.04 -12.08 -10.29
C PRO A 146 -13.96 -12.29 -9.22
N ARG A 147 -12.70 -12.03 -9.57
CA ARG A 147 -11.57 -12.04 -8.62
C ARG A 147 -11.39 -10.72 -7.88
N ALA A 148 -12.07 -9.67 -8.33
CA ALA A 148 -11.99 -8.35 -7.73
C ALA A 148 -13.39 -7.75 -7.58
N SER A 149 -13.58 -6.84 -6.62
CA SER A 149 -14.86 -6.19 -6.33
C SER A 149 -14.70 -4.72 -5.98
N GLY A 150 -15.75 -3.92 -6.18
CA GLY A 150 -15.77 -2.48 -5.94
C GLY A 150 -15.86 -2.12 -4.46
N ARG A 151 -14.97 -2.69 -3.66
CA ARG A 151 -14.82 -2.40 -2.24
C ARG A 151 -13.50 -1.72 -1.96
N VAL A 152 -13.34 -1.21 -0.76
CA VAL A 152 -12.13 -0.57 -0.26
C VAL A 152 -11.92 -0.92 1.20
N PHE A 153 -10.67 -1.01 1.64
CA PHE A 153 -10.39 -1.05 3.08
C PHE A 153 -10.56 0.34 3.66
N ASN A 154 -11.56 0.51 4.51
CA ASN A 154 -11.83 1.77 5.21
C ASN A 154 -12.35 1.48 6.62
N ARG A 155 -12.48 2.51 7.45
CA ARG A 155 -12.98 2.39 8.81
C ARG A 155 -14.50 2.21 8.81
N VAL A 156 -14.94 1.12 9.39
CA VAL A 156 -16.38 0.82 9.61
C VAL A 156 -16.56 0.42 11.07
N GLY A 157 -17.36 1.17 11.81
CA GLY A 157 -17.57 0.87 13.23
C GLY A 157 -16.30 0.90 14.09
N GLY A 158 -15.30 1.73 13.72
CA GLY A 158 -14.04 1.85 14.46
C GLY A 158 -12.93 0.89 14.02
N VAL A 159 -13.22 -0.14 13.24
CA VAL A 159 -12.27 -1.12 12.71
C VAL A 159 -12.05 -0.95 11.22
N VAL A 160 -10.89 -1.38 10.71
CA VAL A 160 -10.64 -1.42 9.26
C VAL A 160 -11.35 -2.64 8.68
N ALA A 161 -12.25 -2.40 7.73
CA ALA A 161 -13.06 -3.44 7.10
C ALA A 161 -13.23 -3.17 5.60
N ARG A 162 -13.76 -4.16 4.88
CA ARG A 162 -14.05 -4.09 3.44
C ARG A 162 -15.39 -3.41 3.19
N ALA A 163 -15.37 -2.10 2.92
CA ALA A 163 -16.55 -1.29 2.64
C ALA A 163 -16.83 -1.17 1.13
N ALA A 164 -18.08 -0.99 0.73
CA ALA A 164 -18.43 -0.70 -0.66
C ALA A 164 -17.97 0.70 -1.05
N VAL A 165 -17.35 0.86 -2.22
CA VAL A 165 -17.08 2.19 -2.79
C VAL A 165 -18.39 2.79 -3.26
N THR A 166 -18.75 3.96 -2.72
CA THR A 166 -20.07 4.60 -2.95
C THR A 166 -20.09 5.52 -4.18
N GLY A 167 -18.94 5.76 -4.81
CA GLY A 167 -18.80 6.62 -5.98
C GLY A 167 -17.49 7.38 -5.96
N ILE A 168 -17.34 8.36 -6.85
CA ILE A 168 -16.21 9.28 -6.83
C ILE A 168 -16.57 10.60 -6.13
N GLY A 169 -15.55 11.32 -5.66
CA GLY A 169 -15.71 12.63 -5.05
C GLY A 169 -14.47 13.49 -5.22
N LYS A 170 -14.47 14.61 -4.56
CA LYS A 170 -13.31 15.48 -4.35
C LYS A 170 -13.21 15.76 -2.85
N PRO A 171 -12.00 15.99 -2.31
CA PRO A 171 -11.86 16.48 -0.95
C PRO A 171 -12.58 17.81 -0.73
N ASP A 172 -13.14 17.96 0.44
CA ASP A 172 -13.63 19.20 1.03
C ASP A 172 -12.67 19.69 2.12
N ALA A 173 -13.18 20.39 3.13
CA ALA A 173 -12.40 20.85 4.27
C ALA A 173 -12.07 19.73 5.26
N ASP A 174 -12.83 18.62 5.23
CA ASP A 174 -12.64 17.53 6.17
C ASP A 174 -11.42 16.68 5.85
N PRO A 175 -10.76 16.12 6.87
CA PRO A 175 -9.70 15.15 6.65
C PRO A 175 -10.19 13.92 5.93
N PHE A 176 -9.33 13.34 5.09
CA PHE A 176 -9.61 12.14 4.33
C PHE A 176 -8.50 11.09 4.50
N CYS A 177 -8.68 9.92 3.93
CA CYS A 177 -7.81 8.78 4.16
C CYS A 177 -7.08 8.34 2.90
N THR A 178 -5.90 7.72 3.09
CA THR A 178 -5.29 6.78 2.16
C THR A 178 -5.39 5.37 2.73
N SER A 179 -5.49 4.37 1.88
CA SER A 179 -5.51 2.97 2.29
C SER A 179 -4.44 2.20 1.53
N GLY A 180 -3.22 2.30 2.01
CA GLY A 180 -2.04 1.66 1.45
C GLY A 180 -1.81 0.24 1.96
N ALA A 181 -1.11 -0.59 1.20
CA ALA A 181 -0.78 -1.95 1.61
C ALA A 181 0.26 -1.95 2.73
N ALA A 182 1.26 -1.08 2.66
CA ALA A 182 2.34 -0.98 3.62
C ALA A 182 1.94 -0.12 4.83
N SER A 183 1.46 1.10 4.62
CA SER A 183 1.11 2.03 5.70
C SER A 183 -0.27 1.77 6.34
N GLY A 184 -1.11 0.92 5.72
CA GLY A 184 -2.46 0.68 6.19
C GLY A 184 -3.42 1.84 5.91
N LEU A 185 -4.35 2.10 6.82
CA LEU A 185 -5.34 3.18 6.71
C LEU A 185 -4.86 4.41 7.48
N LEU A 186 -4.54 5.49 6.77
CA LEU A 186 -4.11 6.78 7.32
C LEU A 186 -5.14 7.86 7.01
N CYS A 187 -5.80 8.42 8.04
CA CYS A 187 -6.94 9.34 7.93
C CYS A 187 -6.63 10.77 8.43
N SER A 188 -5.45 11.29 8.14
CA SER A 188 -5.03 12.62 8.58
C SER A 188 -4.62 13.54 7.42
N TRP A 189 -5.13 13.29 6.24
CA TRP A 189 -4.82 14.06 5.04
C TRP A 189 -5.79 15.22 4.86
N THR A 190 -5.27 16.40 4.57
CA THR A 190 -6.05 17.58 4.19
C THR A 190 -5.59 18.12 2.84
N ALA A 191 -6.54 18.53 2.00
CA ALA A 191 -6.23 19.02 0.66
C ALA A 191 -5.30 20.25 0.72
N THR A 192 -4.33 20.32 -0.20
CA THR A 192 -3.39 21.42 -0.31
C THR A 192 -3.05 21.69 -1.77
N ARG A 193 -2.32 22.76 -2.04
CA ARG A 193 -1.81 23.05 -3.39
C ARG A 193 -0.67 22.09 -3.74
N VAL A 194 -0.64 21.67 -4.99
CA VAL A 194 0.47 20.87 -5.54
C VAL A 194 1.74 21.72 -5.48
N PRO A 195 2.83 21.23 -4.87
CA PRO A 195 4.10 21.94 -4.85
C PRO A 195 4.66 22.14 -6.26
N ALA A 196 5.24 23.31 -6.54
CA ALA A 196 5.77 23.64 -7.87
C ALA A 196 6.86 22.67 -8.37
N ALA A 197 7.61 22.06 -7.45
CA ALA A 197 8.68 21.10 -7.76
C ALA A 197 8.19 19.63 -7.84
N SER A 198 6.86 19.39 -7.85
CA SER A 198 6.34 18.03 -7.84
C SER A 198 6.41 17.37 -9.21
N ARG A 199 7.02 16.18 -9.25
CA ARG A 199 7.09 15.19 -10.34
C ARG A 199 7.06 15.77 -11.78
N PRO A 200 8.22 16.17 -12.33
CA PRO A 200 8.30 16.54 -13.74
C PRO A 200 7.72 15.43 -14.64
N GLY A 201 6.91 15.81 -15.61
CA GLY A 201 6.34 14.88 -16.60
C GLY A 201 5.06 14.13 -16.17
N VAL A 202 4.56 14.33 -14.94
CA VAL A 202 3.25 13.83 -14.54
C VAL A 202 2.26 14.97 -14.42
N GLN A 203 1.18 14.90 -15.19
CA GLN A 203 0.12 15.90 -15.20
C GLN A 203 -1.04 15.49 -14.27
N HIS A 204 -1.99 16.41 -14.10
CA HIS A 204 -3.25 16.16 -13.38
C HIS A 204 -3.10 15.66 -11.94
N LEU A 205 -2.05 16.12 -11.24
CA LEU A 205 -1.87 15.80 -9.83
C LEU A 205 -2.71 16.72 -8.93
N ALA A 206 -3.19 16.15 -7.84
CA ALA A 206 -3.66 16.86 -6.67
C ALA A 206 -2.75 16.54 -5.49
N ALA A 207 -2.80 17.35 -4.44
CA ALA A 207 -1.96 17.18 -3.27
C ALA A 207 -2.75 17.25 -1.96
N ALA A 208 -2.21 16.56 -0.95
CA ALA A 208 -2.68 16.67 0.41
C ALA A 208 -1.50 16.78 1.38
N ARG A 209 -1.70 17.49 2.48
CA ARG A 209 -0.76 17.57 3.58
C ARG A 209 -1.14 16.53 4.62
N GLY A 210 -0.18 15.74 5.06
CA GLY A 210 -0.34 14.82 6.16
C GLY A 210 -0.30 15.51 7.52
N GLY A 211 -1.09 15.01 8.46
CA GLY A 211 -0.93 15.32 9.88
C GLY A 211 0.33 14.67 10.46
N THR A 212 0.54 14.84 11.75
CA THR A 212 1.68 14.23 12.45
C THR A 212 1.68 12.70 12.27
N GLY A 213 2.81 12.15 11.83
CA GLY A 213 2.96 10.71 11.59
C GLY A 213 2.34 10.19 10.30
N ALA A 214 1.72 11.04 9.46
CA ALA A 214 1.28 10.62 8.15
C ALA A 214 2.47 10.45 7.21
N GLY A 215 2.53 9.31 6.55
CA GLY A 215 3.54 8.98 5.54
C GLY A 215 2.99 8.01 4.50
N ILE A 216 3.62 7.98 3.36
CA ILE A 216 3.38 6.98 2.32
C ILE A 216 4.65 6.15 2.24
N GLU A 217 4.50 4.86 2.43
CA GLU A 217 5.58 3.88 2.43
C GLU A 217 5.75 3.25 1.03
N PRO A 218 6.95 2.71 0.72
CA PRO A 218 7.10 1.85 -0.46
C PRO A 218 6.05 0.72 -0.44
N GLY A 219 5.33 0.53 -1.55
CA GLY A 219 4.20 -0.40 -1.64
C GLY A 219 2.82 0.26 -1.58
N ASP A 220 2.71 1.50 -1.10
CA ASP A 220 1.44 2.23 -1.05
C ASP A 220 1.07 2.90 -2.39
N ALA A 221 2.01 2.99 -3.31
CA ALA A 221 1.79 3.56 -4.64
C ALA A 221 0.62 2.84 -5.34
N GLY A 222 -0.22 3.61 -6.00
CA GLY A 222 -1.45 3.11 -6.61
C GLY A 222 -2.63 3.01 -5.65
N GLY A 223 -2.44 3.08 -4.34
CA GLY A 223 -3.50 2.94 -3.33
C GLY A 223 -4.60 4.00 -3.43
N PRO A 224 -5.79 3.74 -2.86
CA PRO A 224 -6.91 4.66 -2.94
C PRO A 224 -6.75 5.85 -1.98
N VAL A 225 -7.16 7.01 -2.45
CA VAL A 225 -7.47 8.20 -1.64
C VAL A 225 -8.98 8.25 -1.49
N ILE A 226 -9.50 8.23 -0.25
CA ILE A 226 -10.93 8.01 0.02
C ILE A 226 -11.46 8.93 1.12
N SER A 227 -12.76 9.21 1.07
CA SER A 227 -13.48 9.86 2.16
C SER A 227 -13.83 8.87 3.28
N ALA A 228 -14.26 9.39 4.43
CA ALA A 228 -14.85 8.61 5.50
C ALA A 228 -16.13 7.85 5.05
N THR A 229 -16.82 8.32 4.01
CA THR A 229 -18.05 7.72 3.45
C THR A 229 -17.76 6.82 2.23
N ASN A 230 -16.53 6.35 2.07
CA ASN A 230 -16.09 5.44 1.00
C ASN A 230 -16.19 6.00 -0.43
N ARG A 231 -16.15 7.32 -0.61
CA ARG A 231 -16.04 7.93 -1.93
C ARG A 231 -14.57 7.93 -2.35
N LEU A 232 -14.29 7.51 -3.56
CA LEU A 232 -12.94 7.56 -4.14
C LEU A 232 -12.62 9.00 -4.53
N TYR A 233 -11.56 9.56 -3.97
CA TYR A 233 -11.03 10.89 -4.29
C TYR A 233 -9.89 10.84 -5.31
N GLY A 234 -9.12 9.75 -5.33
CA GLY A 234 -8.02 9.59 -6.26
C GLY A 234 -7.19 8.33 -6.03
N ILE A 235 -6.07 8.28 -6.73
CA ILE A 235 -5.09 7.20 -6.72
C ILE A 235 -3.74 7.77 -6.30
N VAL A 236 -3.13 7.20 -5.27
CA VAL A 236 -1.81 7.61 -4.75
C VAL A 236 -0.76 7.49 -5.84
N SER A 237 -0.01 8.56 -6.06
CA SER A 237 1.12 8.59 -6.98
C SER A 237 2.44 8.55 -6.21
N SER A 238 2.63 9.43 -5.24
CA SER A 238 3.87 9.49 -4.45
C SER A 238 3.68 10.38 -3.22
N SER A 239 4.71 10.43 -2.38
CA SER A 239 4.82 11.46 -1.36
C SER A 239 6.15 12.20 -1.46
N THR A 240 6.18 13.43 -0.97
CA THR A 240 7.39 14.22 -0.78
C THR A 240 7.46 14.67 0.66
N THR A 241 8.59 14.45 1.31
CA THR A 241 8.84 15.02 2.64
C THR A 241 9.43 16.40 2.46
N ARG A 242 8.75 17.44 2.92
CA ARG A 242 9.30 18.78 2.94
C ARG A 242 10.13 18.95 4.19
N ALA A 243 11.46 18.96 4.06
CA ALA A 243 12.34 19.37 5.15
C ALA A 243 11.99 20.81 5.54
N ALA A 244 11.78 21.05 6.84
CA ALA A 244 11.65 22.40 7.36
C ALA A 244 13.00 23.11 7.20
N THR A 245 13.08 24.10 6.30
CA THR A 245 14.27 24.92 6.16
C THR A 245 14.48 25.72 7.44
N GLY A 246 15.55 25.41 8.18
CA GLY A 246 16.05 26.26 9.27
C GLY A 246 15.71 25.84 10.70
N ALA A 247 15.13 24.67 10.95
CA ALA A 247 14.95 24.16 12.30
C ALA A 247 15.58 22.78 12.46
N THR A 248 16.26 22.56 13.57
CA THR A 248 16.75 21.25 14.06
C THR A 248 15.61 20.27 14.42
N SER A 249 14.41 20.48 13.90
CA SER A 249 13.22 19.68 14.17
C SER A 249 12.96 18.70 13.01
N THR A 250 12.95 17.42 13.33
CA THR A 250 12.64 16.27 12.47
C THR A 250 11.17 16.19 12.02
N THR A 251 10.36 17.22 12.25
CA THR A 251 8.94 17.30 11.86
C THR A 251 8.77 17.92 10.47
N GLY A 252 9.23 17.23 9.43
CA GLY A 252 8.87 17.55 8.06
C GLY A 252 7.38 17.20 7.80
N SER A 253 6.60 18.11 7.22
CA SER A 253 5.25 17.77 6.77
C SER A 253 5.32 16.97 5.49
N THR A 254 4.73 15.78 5.49
CA THR A 254 4.61 14.95 4.30
C THR A 254 3.52 15.51 3.38
N VAL A 255 3.84 15.61 2.10
CA VAL A 255 2.87 15.98 1.06
C VAL A 255 2.61 14.74 0.19
N LEU A 256 1.37 14.28 0.21
CA LEU A 256 0.85 13.25 -0.68
C LEU A 256 0.55 13.87 -2.04
N LEU A 257 0.95 13.19 -3.12
CA LEU A 257 0.55 13.48 -4.49
C LEU A 257 -0.33 12.34 -5.01
N TYR A 258 -1.44 12.67 -5.64
CA TYR A 258 -2.38 11.66 -6.16
C TYR A 258 -3.07 12.15 -7.44
N THR A 259 -3.46 11.21 -8.30
CA THR A 259 -4.30 11.49 -9.47
C THR A 259 -5.77 11.52 -9.05
N PRO A 260 -6.51 12.62 -9.27
CA PRO A 260 -7.92 12.72 -8.87
C PRO A 260 -8.81 11.66 -9.53
N ALA A 261 -9.80 11.14 -8.82
CA ALA A 261 -10.71 10.10 -9.34
C ALA A 261 -11.49 10.53 -10.59
N ARG A 262 -11.78 11.84 -10.74
CA ARG A 262 -12.38 12.35 -11.96
C ARG A 262 -11.45 12.19 -13.16
N GLN A 263 -10.14 12.45 -12.98
CA GLN A 263 -9.14 12.24 -14.03
C GLN A 263 -9.03 10.76 -14.39
N VAL A 264 -9.00 9.88 -13.38
CA VAL A 264 -9.00 8.42 -13.59
C VAL A 264 -10.16 8.00 -14.51
N LEU A 265 -11.38 8.43 -14.21
CA LEU A 265 -12.55 8.03 -15.00
C LEU A 265 -12.68 8.80 -16.34
N SER A 266 -12.02 9.96 -16.51
CA SER A 266 -11.96 10.64 -17.81
C SER A 266 -11.03 9.91 -18.78
N GLU A 267 -9.86 9.45 -18.34
CA GLU A 267 -8.96 8.65 -19.17
C GLU A 267 -9.51 7.25 -19.42
N LEU A 268 -10.13 6.66 -18.41
CA LEU A 268 -10.75 5.34 -18.47
C LEU A 268 -12.26 5.42 -18.73
N PHE A 269 -12.68 6.29 -19.66
CA PHE A 269 -14.11 6.59 -19.92
C PHE A 269 -14.95 5.37 -20.33
N ARG A 270 -14.31 4.30 -20.81
CA ARG A 270 -14.96 3.01 -21.14
C ARG A 270 -15.24 2.14 -19.92
N TYR A 271 -14.85 2.59 -18.75
CA TYR A 271 -15.00 1.85 -17.50
C TYR A 271 -15.82 2.64 -16.48
N ARG A 272 -16.32 1.93 -15.48
CA ARG A 272 -17.01 2.47 -14.30
C ARG A 272 -16.50 1.75 -13.06
N LEU A 273 -16.71 2.30 -11.88
CA LEU A 273 -16.45 1.59 -10.63
C LEU A 273 -17.20 0.24 -10.66
N ALA A 274 -16.51 -0.82 -10.27
CA ALA A 274 -17.11 -2.14 -10.20
C ALA A 274 -18.14 -2.20 -9.06
N PRO A 275 -19.15 -3.07 -9.15
CA PRO A 275 -20.04 -3.34 -8.03
C PRO A 275 -19.29 -3.95 -6.86
N ALA A 276 -19.83 -3.80 -5.65
CA ALA A 276 -19.25 -4.34 -4.42
C ALA A 276 -19.53 -5.85 -4.23
N SER A 277 -20.42 -6.41 -5.05
CA SER A 277 -20.78 -7.84 -5.11
C SER A 277 -20.01 -8.57 -6.19
#